data_5f64da83e1c4e80474a2ea8190ab91fa
#
_entry.id   5f64da83e1c4e80474a2ea8190ab91fa
#
_cell.length_a   1.000
_cell.length_b   1.000
_cell.length_c   1.000
_cell.angle_alpha   90.00
_cell.angle_beta   90.00
_cell.angle_gamma   90.00
#
_symmetry.space_group_name_H-M   'P 1'
#
loop_
_entity.id
_entity.type
_entity.pdbx_description
1 polymer ?
#
loop_
_entity_poly.entity_id
_entity_poly.type
_entity_poly.pdbx_seq_one_letter_code
_entity_poly.pdbx_strand_id
1 'polypeptide(L)'
;MESGYLKINVASVKNNSAAIYFRYSEEAVSILKSSVPQSRRHFCRENKTWNVDIRNFPSLIKSFADCSVGGMYYECSALIMIYQKYCENNGIENEFSGPEEIPPLQPELFAAENPDKPEPMNEILPKGYMDGLNIPEFNPVIPDGSDFTPYPHQISGAAILRKNHKYILADTMGLGKTFTAILAANGIKGRKLVVTPASLKLNWRNEMIRFGIPESEICVISSKTVREDLETNAEWTVINYDSLRSVRKEKPLSGWASGFSAAIFDEAHYCKALSAKGTPGSIRSRLSLEIAQAIPNVYLLTGTPVSNKPRDIFMLLKMIDSPLAKNWFAFAHRYCGAERNFFGWQFEGSSHQEELYGKLRSCMLRRRIENILEMPEKLRSYIPVEADLRAYDRLLNRYLSGKDGADNGQALAALGAMKHAAAAGKVEKTCALISDLLENGKSVVAYTCYLDTAARICSKFGEDCVRITGDVSSADRQLAVEKFQNGEKKVIVCTIAAGGVGLTLTRSDVVVFNDFDFSAANMRQAEDRIWRIGQRNACSIFYIYADKCLLDETLCDMLNQKLSNMGKIIDGREEALVTQEDTSNQAALL
;
A
#
# COMPACT_ATOMS: atom_id res chain seq x y z
N MET A 1 -7.22 -34.86 -4.28
CA MET A 1 -6.00 -34.54 -5.06
C MET A 1 -6.27 -33.17 -5.68
N GLU A 2 -5.53 -32.14 -5.23
CA GLU A 2 -5.76 -30.77 -5.65
C GLU A 2 -5.31 -30.60 -7.11
N SER A 3 -6.20 -30.13 -7.97
CA SER A 3 -5.89 -29.71 -9.33
C SER A 3 -4.93 -28.50 -9.27
N GLY A 4 -3.69 -28.69 -9.62
CA GLY A 4 -2.66 -27.65 -9.61
C GLY A 4 -2.46 -27.06 -11.01
N TYR A 5 -2.37 -25.73 -11.11
CA TYR A 5 -1.92 -25.05 -12.33
C TYR A 5 -0.40 -24.91 -12.32
N LEU A 6 0.25 -25.26 -13.42
CA LEU A 6 1.67 -25.03 -13.64
C LEU A 6 1.85 -23.99 -14.75
N LYS A 7 2.37 -22.82 -14.40
CA LYS A 7 2.60 -21.71 -15.32
C LYS A 7 3.95 -21.87 -16.03
N ILE A 8 3.94 -21.76 -17.35
CA ILE A 8 5.14 -21.70 -18.17
C ILE A 8 5.48 -20.24 -18.43
N ASN A 9 6.61 -19.78 -17.90
CA ASN A 9 7.06 -18.41 -17.99
C ASN A 9 8.23 -18.25 -18.95
N VAL A 10 8.43 -17.03 -19.46
CA VAL A 10 9.56 -16.69 -20.32
C VAL A 10 10.44 -15.66 -19.64
N ALA A 11 11.72 -15.98 -19.47
CA ALA A 11 12.71 -15.09 -18.85
C ALA A 11 13.35 -14.12 -19.85
N SER A 12 13.61 -14.57 -21.08
CA SER A 12 14.20 -13.72 -22.13
C SER A 12 13.99 -14.32 -23.51
N VAL A 13 14.05 -13.48 -24.54
CA VAL A 13 13.98 -13.87 -25.95
C VAL A 13 15.19 -13.28 -26.67
N LYS A 14 15.98 -14.13 -27.37
CA LYS A 14 17.13 -13.70 -28.18
C LYS A 14 17.25 -14.59 -29.43
N ASN A 15 17.45 -14.00 -30.61
CA ASN A 15 17.77 -14.69 -31.85
C ASN A 15 16.85 -15.90 -32.15
N ASN A 16 15.54 -15.70 -32.10
CA ASN A 16 14.52 -16.75 -32.30
C ASN A 16 14.57 -17.89 -31.26
N SER A 17 15.20 -17.68 -30.13
CA SER A 17 15.20 -18.61 -29.02
C SER A 17 14.66 -17.91 -27.76
N ALA A 18 13.82 -18.58 -27.01
CA ALA A 18 13.30 -18.07 -25.74
C ALA A 18 13.78 -18.92 -24.56
N ALA A 19 14.21 -18.27 -23.51
CA ALA A 19 14.53 -18.90 -22.24
C ALA A 19 13.24 -19.05 -21.43
N ILE A 20 12.70 -20.27 -21.38
CA ILE A 20 11.49 -20.59 -20.63
C ILE A 20 11.82 -21.23 -19.29
N TYR A 21 10.99 -20.99 -18.29
CA TYR A 21 11.10 -21.63 -16.99
C TYR A 21 9.73 -21.93 -16.42
N PHE A 22 9.66 -22.96 -15.61
CA PHE A 22 8.47 -23.39 -14.89
C PHE A 22 8.87 -24.07 -13.60
N ARG A 23 7.92 -24.20 -12.67
CA ARG A 23 8.14 -24.99 -11.45
C ARG A 23 8.52 -26.43 -11.85
N TYR A 24 9.55 -26.98 -11.23
CA TYR A 24 10.01 -28.32 -11.57
C TYR A 24 8.87 -29.33 -11.46
N SER A 25 8.59 -30.00 -12.56
CA SER A 25 7.70 -31.14 -12.69
C SER A 25 8.34 -32.10 -13.69
N GLU A 26 8.43 -33.37 -13.33
CA GLU A 26 8.98 -34.40 -14.21
C GLU A 26 8.13 -34.53 -15.48
N GLU A 27 6.80 -34.37 -15.35
CA GLU A 27 5.87 -34.39 -16.47
C GLU A 27 6.12 -33.21 -17.41
N ALA A 28 6.22 -31.98 -16.89
CA ALA A 28 6.48 -30.81 -17.71
C ALA A 28 7.83 -30.89 -18.45
N VAL A 29 8.86 -31.42 -17.79
CA VAL A 29 10.17 -31.69 -18.43
C VAL A 29 10.04 -32.79 -19.49
N SER A 30 9.26 -33.83 -19.27
CA SER A 30 8.99 -34.90 -20.22
C SER A 30 8.25 -34.37 -21.47
N ILE A 31 7.19 -33.57 -21.27
CA ILE A 31 6.43 -32.90 -22.34
C ILE A 31 7.37 -32.03 -23.18
N LEU A 32 8.17 -31.17 -22.54
CA LEU A 32 9.14 -30.32 -23.27
C LEU A 32 10.13 -31.14 -24.06
N LYS A 33 10.62 -32.24 -23.49
CA LYS A 33 11.59 -33.12 -24.17
C LYS A 33 10.99 -33.92 -25.33
N SER A 34 9.72 -34.28 -25.27
CA SER A 34 9.03 -34.98 -26.37
C SER A 34 8.60 -34.03 -27.47
N SER A 35 8.20 -32.79 -27.13
CA SER A 35 7.65 -31.83 -28.09
C SER A 35 8.72 -31.02 -28.85
N VAL A 36 9.93 -30.88 -28.26
CA VAL A 36 11.00 -30.08 -28.83
C VAL A 36 12.23 -30.96 -29.14
N PRO A 37 12.72 -31.04 -30.39
CA PRO A 37 13.92 -31.82 -30.73
C PRO A 37 15.15 -31.40 -29.90
N GLN A 38 16.03 -32.34 -29.59
CA GLN A 38 17.22 -32.10 -28.76
C GLN A 38 18.13 -31.01 -29.32
N SER A 39 18.22 -30.89 -30.63
CA SER A 39 19.00 -29.85 -31.33
C SER A 39 18.42 -28.44 -31.20
N ARG A 40 17.17 -28.31 -30.73
CA ARG A 40 16.42 -27.03 -30.60
C ARG A 40 16.05 -26.68 -29.18
N ARG A 41 16.59 -27.41 -28.21
CA ARG A 41 16.42 -27.14 -26.77
C ARG A 41 17.75 -27.28 -26.02
N HIS A 42 17.98 -26.42 -25.05
CA HIS A 42 19.16 -26.47 -24.20
C HIS A 42 18.80 -26.06 -22.77
N PHE A 43 19.19 -26.85 -21.77
CA PHE A 43 18.99 -26.49 -20.38
C PHE A 43 20.19 -25.72 -19.83
N CYS A 44 19.98 -24.49 -19.42
CA CYS A 44 20.97 -23.66 -18.75
C CYS A 44 20.93 -23.94 -17.25
N ARG A 45 22.00 -24.52 -16.70
CA ARG A 45 22.08 -24.88 -15.27
C ARG A 45 22.22 -23.67 -14.35
N GLU A 46 22.83 -22.58 -14.83
CA GLU A 46 23.10 -21.38 -14.03
C GLU A 46 21.83 -20.65 -13.66
N ASN A 47 20.93 -20.43 -14.59
CA ASN A 47 19.66 -19.72 -14.38
C ASN A 47 18.43 -20.63 -14.37
N LYS A 48 18.64 -21.97 -14.48
CA LYS A 48 17.57 -22.98 -14.46
C LYS A 48 16.46 -22.79 -15.50
N THR A 49 16.84 -22.33 -16.69
CA THR A 49 15.93 -22.11 -17.80
C THR A 49 16.16 -23.11 -18.94
N TRP A 50 15.12 -23.39 -19.70
CA TRP A 50 15.21 -24.10 -20.96
C TRP A 50 15.24 -23.09 -22.11
N ASN A 51 16.31 -23.02 -22.87
CA ASN A 51 16.36 -22.28 -24.12
C ASN A 51 15.69 -23.12 -25.20
N VAL A 52 14.62 -22.61 -25.78
CA VAL A 52 13.80 -23.31 -26.79
C VAL A 52 13.65 -22.42 -28.01
N ASP A 53 13.81 -22.99 -29.19
CA ASP A 53 13.56 -22.29 -30.46
C ASP A 53 12.05 -21.98 -30.57
N ILE A 54 11.71 -20.71 -30.80
CA ILE A 54 10.32 -20.21 -30.84
C ILE A 54 9.49 -20.92 -31.92
N ARG A 55 10.11 -21.39 -32.99
CA ARG A 55 9.43 -22.16 -34.05
C ARG A 55 8.81 -23.47 -33.55
N ASN A 56 9.20 -23.96 -32.39
CA ASN A 56 8.62 -25.17 -31.77
C ASN A 56 7.53 -24.84 -30.73
N PHE A 57 7.19 -23.57 -30.52
CA PHE A 57 6.16 -23.19 -29.59
C PHE A 57 4.78 -23.76 -29.91
N PRO A 58 4.31 -23.80 -31.18
CA PRO A 58 3.03 -24.44 -31.50
C PRO A 58 2.95 -25.89 -31.03
N SER A 59 3.98 -26.70 -31.30
CA SER A 59 4.04 -28.09 -30.88
C SER A 59 4.10 -28.21 -29.36
N LEU A 60 4.87 -27.34 -28.70
CA LEU A 60 5.02 -27.33 -27.24
C LEU A 60 3.72 -26.90 -26.55
N ILE A 61 3.04 -25.86 -27.02
CA ILE A 61 1.77 -25.36 -26.49
C ILE A 61 0.67 -26.43 -26.64
N LYS A 62 0.54 -27.04 -27.81
CA LYS A 62 -0.41 -28.15 -28.06
C LYS A 62 -0.15 -29.31 -27.09
N SER A 63 1.10 -29.71 -26.91
CA SER A 63 1.46 -30.82 -26.01
C SER A 63 1.18 -30.51 -24.55
N PHE A 64 1.34 -29.27 -24.11
CA PHE A 64 0.96 -28.86 -22.76
C PHE A 64 -0.57 -28.78 -22.60
N ALA A 65 -1.30 -28.35 -23.63
CA ALA A 65 -2.76 -28.31 -23.63
C ALA A 65 -3.38 -29.72 -23.58
N ASP A 66 -2.80 -30.68 -24.33
CA ASP A 66 -3.32 -32.06 -24.44
C ASP A 66 -2.98 -32.92 -23.20
N CYS A 67 -2.01 -32.50 -22.39
CA CYS A 67 -1.59 -33.26 -21.22
C CYS A 67 -2.32 -32.83 -19.95
N SER A 68 -3.50 -33.37 -19.71
CA SER A 68 -4.16 -33.34 -18.40
C SER A 68 -3.85 -34.62 -17.63
N VAL A 69 -2.62 -34.75 -17.13
CA VAL A 69 -2.23 -35.90 -16.32
C VAL A 69 -2.35 -35.54 -14.84
N GLY A 70 -3.17 -36.28 -14.09
CA GLY A 70 -3.27 -36.16 -12.64
C GLY A 70 -3.93 -34.86 -12.12
N GLY A 71 -4.74 -34.17 -12.94
CA GLY A 71 -5.43 -32.93 -12.52
C GLY A 71 -4.53 -31.68 -12.53
N MET A 72 -3.38 -31.71 -13.19
CA MET A 72 -2.51 -30.57 -13.36
C MET A 72 -2.73 -29.93 -14.76
N TYR A 73 -2.99 -28.63 -14.79
CA TYR A 73 -3.16 -27.85 -16.02
C TYR A 73 -1.96 -26.95 -16.26
N TYR A 74 -1.57 -26.75 -17.54
CA TYR A 74 -0.43 -25.93 -17.92
C TYR A 74 -0.88 -24.61 -18.54
N GLU A 75 -0.48 -23.50 -17.95
CA GLU A 75 -0.77 -22.16 -18.47
C GLU A 75 0.35 -21.71 -19.41
N CYS A 76 0.05 -21.60 -20.71
CA CYS A 76 1.00 -21.28 -21.78
C CYS A 76 0.83 -19.86 -22.35
N SER A 77 0.09 -18.96 -21.72
CA SER A 77 -0.20 -17.61 -22.23
C SER A 77 1.06 -16.84 -22.66
N ALA A 78 2.14 -16.95 -21.89
CA ALA A 78 3.41 -16.29 -22.22
C ALA A 78 4.05 -16.85 -23.52
N LEU A 79 3.93 -18.15 -23.78
CA LEU A 79 4.44 -18.76 -25.01
C LEU A 79 3.60 -18.33 -26.23
N ILE A 80 2.28 -18.28 -26.08
CA ILE A 80 1.35 -17.85 -27.13
C ILE A 80 1.66 -16.41 -27.55
N MET A 81 1.76 -15.48 -26.59
CA MET A 81 2.08 -14.07 -26.87
C MET A 81 3.41 -13.91 -27.63
N ILE A 82 4.45 -14.64 -27.23
CA ILE A 82 5.76 -14.55 -27.88
C ILE A 82 5.71 -15.14 -29.27
N TYR A 83 4.98 -16.25 -29.46
CA TYR A 83 4.82 -16.83 -30.79
C TYR A 83 4.01 -15.93 -31.73
N GLN A 84 2.94 -15.31 -31.25
CA GLN A 84 2.17 -14.30 -32.01
C GLN A 84 3.08 -13.17 -32.51
N LYS A 85 3.86 -12.57 -31.62
CA LYS A 85 4.81 -11.51 -31.95
C LYS A 85 5.90 -11.97 -32.91
N TYR A 86 6.33 -13.22 -32.79
CA TYR A 86 7.27 -13.82 -33.74
C TYR A 86 6.65 -13.96 -35.14
N CYS A 87 5.39 -14.41 -35.25
CA CYS A 87 4.66 -14.53 -36.51
C CYS A 87 4.46 -13.17 -37.19
N GLU A 88 4.04 -12.15 -36.43
CA GLU A 88 3.90 -10.76 -36.91
C GLU A 88 5.21 -10.22 -37.49
N ASN A 89 6.33 -10.40 -36.78
CA ASN A 89 7.64 -9.91 -37.22
C ASN A 89 8.23 -10.64 -38.42
N ASN A 90 7.77 -11.86 -38.74
CA ASN A 90 8.29 -12.67 -39.81
C ASN A 90 7.29 -12.91 -40.96
N GLY A 91 6.08 -12.31 -40.89
CA GLY A 91 5.04 -12.49 -41.91
C GLY A 91 4.52 -13.92 -41.98
N ILE A 92 4.50 -14.65 -40.87
CA ILE A 92 4.04 -16.04 -40.78
C ILE A 92 2.59 -16.02 -40.26
N GLU A 93 1.72 -16.84 -40.85
CA GLU A 93 0.35 -17.01 -40.38
C GLU A 93 0.36 -17.64 -38.99
N ASN A 94 -0.38 -17.00 -38.07
CA ASN A 94 -0.44 -17.44 -36.66
C ASN A 94 -1.44 -18.59 -36.52
N GLU A 95 -0.99 -19.72 -35.97
CA GLU A 95 -1.84 -20.90 -35.72
C GLU A 95 -2.77 -20.70 -34.47
N PHE A 96 -2.58 -19.62 -33.70
CA PHE A 96 -3.35 -19.32 -32.50
C PHE A 96 -4.04 -17.95 -32.65
N SER A 97 -5.33 -17.95 -32.93
CA SER A 97 -6.17 -16.76 -33.16
C SER A 97 -6.63 -16.14 -31.82
N GLY A 98 -5.71 -15.71 -30.97
CA GLY A 98 -6.03 -14.92 -29.75
C GLY A 98 -6.54 -15.72 -28.54
N PRO A 99 -6.78 -15.05 -27.40
CA PRO A 99 -7.22 -15.70 -26.16
C PRO A 99 -8.63 -16.30 -26.19
N GLU A 100 -9.38 -16.14 -27.29
CA GLU A 100 -10.73 -16.70 -27.47
C GLU A 100 -10.76 -18.17 -27.88
N GLU A 101 -9.65 -18.77 -28.31
CA GLU A 101 -9.57 -20.19 -28.70
C GLU A 101 -8.96 -21.12 -27.64
N ILE A 102 -8.71 -20.64 -26.43
CA ILE A 102 -8.59 -21.53 -25.28
C ILE A 102 -10.03 -22.00 -24.98
N PRO A 103 -10.36 -23.30 -25.15
CA PRO A 103 -11.72 -23.75 -24.88
C PRO A 103 -12.09 -23.31 -23.46
N PRO A 104 -13.25 -22.65 -23.26
CA PRO A 104 -13.67 -22.24 -21.95
C PRO A 104 -13.67 -23.50 -21.08
N LEU A 105 -12.97 -23.45 -19.94
CA LEU A 105 -13.05 -24.47 -18.90
C LEU A 105 -14.52 -24.75 -18.68
N GLN A 106 -14.97 -25.97 -19.01
CA GLN A 106 -16.35 -26.36 -18.84
C GLN A 106 -16.73 -26.19 -17.36
N PRO A 107 -17.66 -25.30 -17.02
CA PRO A 107 -18.01 -25.02 -15.61
C PRO A 107 -18.58 -26.25 -14.88
N GLU A 108 -19.00 -27.25 -15.64
CA GLU A 108 -19.68 -28.45 -15.16
C GLU A 108 -18.77 -29.47 -14.44
N LEU A 109 -17.43 -29.37 -14.59
CA LEU A 109 -16.50 -30.26 -13.91
C LEU A 109 -16.19 -29.84 -12.45
N PHE A 110 -16.72 -28.71 -12.00
CA PHE A 110 -16.55 -28.20 -10.62
C PHE A 110 -17.80 -28.30 -9.75
N ALA A 111 -18.85 -28.94 -10.21
CA ALA A 111 -20.06 -29.20 -9.44
C ALA A 111 -19.92 -30.47 -8.55
N ALA A 112 -18.88 -30.52 -7.73
CA ALA A 112 -18.88 -31.35 -6.54
C ALA A 112 -19.42 -30.47 -5.41
N GLU A 113 -20.58 -30.81 -4.91
CA GLU A 113 -21.32 -30.15 -3.84
C GLU A 113 -20.40 -29.89 -2.64
N ASN A 114 -20.03 -28.63 -2.44
CA ASN A 114 -19.40 -28.15 -1.22
C ASN A 114 -20.48 -27.35 -0.48
N PRO A 115 -20.97 -27.81 0.70
CA PRO A 115 -22.07 -27.16 1.41
C PRO A 115 -21.72 -25.78 1.99
N ASP A 116 -20.47 -25.31 1.82
CA ASP A 116 -19.99 -24.00 2.22
C ASP A 116 -19.69 -23.09 1.02
N LYS A 117 -20.52 -23.09 -0.04
CA LYS A 117 -20.45 -22.03 -1.06
C LYS A 117 -20.77 -20.70 -0.40
N PRO A 118 -19.83 -19.72 -0.37
CA PRO A 118 -20.25 -18.34 -0.21
C PRO A 118 -21.12 -17.99 -1.44
N GLU A 119 -22.27 -17.40 -1.19
CA GLU A 119 -23.14 -16.88 -2.25
C GLU A 119 -22.34 -15.97 -3.19
N PRO A 120 -22.63 -15.93 -4.50
CA PRO A 120 -21.91 -15.12 -5.45
C PRO A 120 -21.98 -13.66 -5.00
N MET A 121 -20.81 -13.04 -4.79
CA MET A 121 -20.64 -11.65 -4.39
C MET A 121 -20.96 -10.70 -5.56
N ASN A 122 -22.21 -10.71 -6.02
CA ASN A 122 -22.75 -9.77 -7.02
C ASN A 122 -23.55 -8.63 -6.38
N GLU A 123 -23.41 -8.39 -5.09
CA GLU A 123 -23.91 -7.17 -4.49
C GLU A 123 -22.73 -6.24 -4.18
N ILE A 124 -22.48 -5.32 -5.11
CA ILE A 124 -22.01 -3.97 -4.81
C ILE A 124 -22.69 -3.58 -3.50
N LEU A 125 -21.90 -3.37 -2.43
CA LEU A 125 -22.44 -2.90 -1.16
C LEU A 125 -23.17 -1.58 -1.43
N PRO A 126 -24.51 -1.59 -1.49
CA PRO A 126 -25.26 -0.37 -1.70
C PRO A 126 -25.17 0.52 -0.47
N LYS A 127 -25.67 1.74 -0.57
CA LYS A 127 -25.97 2.62 0.55
C LYS A 127 -26.45 1.77 1.73
N GLY A 128 -25.55 1.47 2.71
CA GLY A 128 -25.91 0.57 3.79
C GLY A 128 -24.84 -0.46 4.18
N TYR A 129 -23.54 -0.22 3.89
CA TYR A 129 -22.49 -1.09 4.43
C TYR A 129 -22.60 -1.33 5.96
N MET A 130 -23.40 -0.54 6.64
CA MET A 130 -23.77 -0.67 8.04
C MET A 130 -24.92 -1.68 8.27
N ASP A 131 -25.69 -2.06 7.25
CA ASP A 131 -26.94 -2.81 7.39
C ASP A 131 -26.75 -4.29 7.79
N GLY A 132 -25.53 -4.81 7.71
CA GLY A 132 -25.18 -6.14 8.21
C GLY A 132 -24.37 -6.14 9.51
N LEU A 133 -23.95 -4.97 9.99
CA LEU A 133 -23.22 -4.84 11.25
C LEU A 133 -24.24 -4.61 12.38
N ASN A 134 -24.35 -5.57 13.28
CA ASN A 134 -25.11 -5.39 14.52
C ASN A 134 -24.42 -4.33 15.39
N ILE A 135 -24.72 -3.06 15.10
CA ILE A 135 -24.16 -1.91 15.82
C ILE A 135 -24.83 -1.87 17.19
N PRO A 136 -24.06 -1.98 18.29
CA PRO A 136 -24.63 -1.90 19.62
C PRO A 136 -25.12 -0.48 19.89
N GLU A 137 -26.10 -0.35 20.75
CA GLU A 137 -26.46 0.93 21.32
C GLU A 137 -25.25 1.53 22.04
N PHE A 138 -24.92 2.78 21.72
CA PHE A 138 -23.76 3.44 22.26
C PHE A 138 -24.06 4.91 22.53
N ASN A 139 -23.97 5.27 23.79
CA ASN A 139 -24.09 6.65 24.25
C ASN A 139 -22.67 7.23 24.42
N PRO A 140 -22.22 8.12 23.53
CA PRO A 140 -20.90 8.71 23.62
C PRO A 140 -20.77 9.59 24.85
N VAL A 141 -19.66 9.46 25.56
CA VAL A 141 -19.29 10.37 26.65
C VAL A 141 -18.46 11.50 26.03
N ILE A 142 -19.08 12.66 25.87
CA ILE A 142 -18.43 13.86 25.35
C ILE A 142 -18.33 14.83 26.52
N PRO A 143 -17.14 15.41 26.80
CA PRO A 143 -16.99 16.37 27.89
C PRO A 143 -17.87 17.61 27.70
N ASP A 144 -18.36 18.19 28.80
CA ASP A 144 -19.12 19.43 28.79
C ASP A 144 -18.25 20.58 28.23
N GLY A 145 -18.84 21.40 27.35
CA GLY A 145 -18.12 22.50 26.68
C GLY A 145 -17.25 22.06 25.48
N SER A 146 -17.36 20.82 25.02
CA SER A 146 -16.73 20.38 23.80
C SER A 146 -17.37 21.06 22.57
N ASP A 147 -16.53 21.61 21.70
CA ASP A 147 -16.95 22.12 20.38
C ASP A 147 -17.12 21.01 19.34
N PHE A 148 -16.92 19.75 19.76
CA PHE A 148 -16.93 18.60 18.87
C PHE A 148 -18.30 17.95 18.80
N THR A 149 -18.87 17.89 17.59
CA THR A 149 -20.06 17.10 17.28
C THR A 149 -19.67 15.89 16.42
N PRO A 150 -19.80 14.66 16.93
CA PRO A 150 -19.43 13.47 16.19
C PRO A 150 -20.37 13.22 15.01
N TYR A 151 -19.82 12.80 13.88
CA TYR A 151 -20.62 12.29 12.77
C TYR A 151 -21.23 10.92 13.09
N PRO A 152 -22.39 10.57 12.50
CA PRO A 152 -23.04 9.27 12.74
C PRO A 152 -22.13 8.05 12.54
N HIS A 153 -21.24 8.11 11.53
CA HIS A 153 -20.27 7.06 11.27
C HIS A 153 -19.19 6.97 12.36
N GLN A 154 -18.85 8.05 13.03
CA GLN A 154 -17.90 8.05 14.15
C GLN A 154 -18.53 7.41 15.39
N ILE A 155 -19.81 7.71 15.67
CA ILE A 155 -20.57 7.09 16.76
C ILE A 155 -20.65 5.58 16.57
N SER A 156 -21.08 5.13 15.39
CA SER A 156 -21.17 3.70 15.07
C SER A 156 -19.81 2.99 15.08
N GLY A 157 -18.76 3.67 14.61
CA GLY A 157 -17.39 3.16 14.69
C GLY A 157 -16.91 2.99 16.12
N ALA A 158 -17.16 3.98 16.99
CA ALA A 158 -16.83 3.93 18.41
C ALA A 158 -17.60 2.80 19.13
N ALA A 159 -18.89 2.61 18.80
CA ALA A 159 -19.70 1.52 19.33
C ALA A 159 -19.09 0.14 19.01
N ILE A 160 -18.66 -0.05 17.74
CA ILE A 160 -18.03 -1.30 17.29
C ILE A 160 -16.70 -1.54 18.02
N LEU A 161 -15.86 -0.51 18.16
CA LEU A 161 -14.59 -0.61 18.89
C LEU A 161 -14.83 -1.02 20.36
N ARG A 162 -15.79 -0.39 21.02
CA ARG A 162 -16.15 -0.70 22.41
C ARG A 162 -16.66 -2.13 22.59
N LYS A 163 -17.53 -2.59 21.69
CA LYS A 163 -18.09 -3.95 21.72
C LYS A 163 -17.02 -5.03 21.59
N ASN A 164 -16.02 -4.80 20.73
CA ASN A 164 -15.05 -5.84 20.39
C ASN A 164 -13.76 -5.79 21.23
N HIS A 165 -13.56 -4.76 22.05
CA HIS A 165 -12.39 -4.56 22.91
C HIS A 165 -11.06 -4.47 22.14
N LYS A 166 -10.73 -5.42 21.29
CA LYS A 166 -9.53 -5.45 20.44
C LYS A 166 -9.96 -5.50 18.98
N TYR A 167 -9.69 -4.41 18.24
CA TYR A 167 -10.24 -4.29 16.88
C TYR A 167 -9.41 -3.36 15.98
N ILE A 168 -9.51 -3.57 14.67
CA ILE A 168 -8.86 -2.71 13.67
C ILE A 168 -9.89 -1.73 13.09
N LEU A 169 -9.63 -0.43 13.22
CA LEU A 169 -10.36 0.62 12.51
C LEU A 169 -9.57 0.99 11.25
N ALA A 170 -10.00 0.43 10.14
CA ALA A 170 -9.34 0.56 8.84
C ALA A 170 -10.05 1.54 7.89
N ASP A 171 -10.85 2.45 8.40
CA ASP A 171 -11.54 3.48 7.63
C ASP A 171 -10.58 4.23 6.71
N THR A 172 -11.04 4.61 5.50
CA THR A 172 -10.24 5.43 4.61
C THR A 172 -9.78 6.71 5.29
N MET A 173 -8.75 7.32 4.75
CA MET A 173 -8.29 8.61 5.27
C MET A 173 -9.39 9.66 5.13
N GLY A 174 -9.38 10.65 6.02
CA GLY A 174 -10.39 11.70 6.01
C GLY A 174 -11.66 11.42 6.82
N LEU A 175 -11.98 10.18 7.19
CA LEU A 175 -13.19 9.84 7.99
C LEU A 175 -13.06 10.14 9.50
N GLY A 176 -11.95 10.73 9.96
CA GLY A 176 -11.80 11.14 11.36
C GLY A 176 -11.58 9.98 12.33
N LYS A 177 -10.76 8.96 11.96
CA LYS A 177 -10.40 7.83 12.82
C LYS A 177 -9.92 8.23 14.21
N THR A 178 -9.18 9.33 14.33
CA THR A 178 -8.70 9.90 15.58
C THR A 178 -9.85 10.16 16.54
N PHE A 179 -10.86 10.93 16.10
CA PHE A 179 -12.04 11.22 16.92
C PHE A 179 -12.88 9.97 17.22
N THR A 180 -13.04 9.06 16.26
CA THR A 180 -13.71 7.78 16.50
C THR A 180 -13.03 7.00 17.63
N ALA A 181 -11.71 6.97 17.66
CA ALA A 181 -10.95 6.25 18.69
C ALA A 181 -10.97 6.96 20.04
N ILE A 182 -10.88 8.31 20.07
CA ILE A 182 -11.05 9.11 21.29
C ILE A 182 -12.44 8.85 21.86
N LEU A 183 -13.49 8.95 21.04
CA LEU A 183 -14.88 8.72 21.43
C LEU A 183 -15.09 7.31 22.01
N ALA A 184 -14.47 6.29 21.39
CA ALA A 184 -14.51 4.92 21.89
C ALA A 184 -13.78 4.78 23.23
N ALA A 185 -12.62 5.40 23.41
CA ALA A 185 -11.79 5.22 24.60
C ALA A 185 -12.22 6.11 25.77
N ASN A 186 -12.78 7.30 25.53
CA ASN A 186 -13.12 8.27 26.58
C ASN A 186 -14.10 7.72 27.63
N GLY A 187 -15.05 6.89 27.24
CA GLY A 187 -15.96 6.24 28.20
C GLY A 187 -15.38 5.01 28.92
N ILE A 188 -14.10 4.66 28.74
CA ILE A 188 -13.44 3.57 29.49
C ILE A 188 -12.82 4.15 30.76
N LYS A 189 -13.18 3.61 31.93
CA LYS A 189 -12.56 4.03 33.18
C LYS A 189 -11.09 3.66 33.24
N GLY A 190 -10.24 4.56 33.73
CA GLY A 190 -8.80 4.37 33.91
C GLY A 190 -7.98 5.01 32.79
N ARG A 191 -6.67 4.80 32.81
CA ARG A 191 -5.72 5.47 31.95
C ARG A 191 -5.77 4.94 30.50
N LYS A 192 -5.48 5.83 29.54
CA LYS A 192 -5.44 5.50 28.10
C LYS A 192 -4.06 5.81 27.54
N LEU A 193 -3.59 4.93 26.66
CA LEU A 193 -2.31 5.06 25.96
C LEU A 193 -2.54 5.30 24.48
N VAL A 194 -1.91 6.31 23.91
CA VAL A 194 -1.85 6.53 22.45
C VAL A 194 -0.43 6.35 21.98
N VAL A 195 -0.22 5.38 21.09
CA VAL A 195 1.06 5.13 20.42
C VAL A 195 0.94 5.60 18.97
N THR A 196 1.72 6.59 18.58
CA THR A 196 1.58 7.28 17.29
C THR A 196 2.94 7.57 16.65
N PRO A 197 3.05 7.89 15.35
CA PRO A 197 4.26 8.47 14.78
C PRO A 197 4.69 9.75 15.50
N ALA A 198 6.01 10.00 15.56
CA ALA A 198 6.55 11.16 16.29
C ALA A 198 5.97 12.50 15.82
N SER A 199 5.70 12.64 14.52
CA SER A 199 5.11 13.84 13.91
C SER A 199 3.65 14.10 14.31
N LEU A 200 2.94 13.10 14.84
CA LEU A 200 1.52 13.20 15.18
C LEU A 200 1.24 13.41 16.67
N LYS A 201 2.24 13.35 17.54
CA LYS A 201 2.02 13.49 18.98
C LYS A 201 1.29 14.78 19.36
N LEU A 202 1.75 15.91 18.83
CA LEU A 202 1.12 17.22 19.10
C LEU A 202 -0.28 17.31 18.45
N ASN A 203 -0.46 16.70 17.27
CA ASN A 203 -1.77 16.62 16.65
C ASN A 203 -2.77 15.86 17.55
N TRP A 204 -2.37 14.71 18.10
CA TRP A 204 -3.19 13.95 19.04
C TRP A 204 -3.58 14.77 20.27
N ARG A 205 -2.61 15.48 20.86
CA ARG A 205 -2.89 16.38 21.98
C ARG A 205 -3.92 17.45 21.61
N ASN A 206 -3.73 18.12 20.48
CA ASN A 206 -4.63 19.18 20.03
C ASN A 206 -6.05 18.65 19.72
N GLU A 207 -6.16 17.48 19.11
CA GLU A 207 -7.46 16.84 18.84
C GLU A 207 -8.17 16.40 20.14
N MET A 208 -7.42 15.95 21.15
CA MET A 208 -7.96 15.64 22.49
C MET A 208 -8.50 16.90 23.18
N ILE A 209 -7.74 18.00 23.13
CA ILE A 209 -8.18 19.29 23.67
C ILE A 209 -9.45 19.77 22.96
N ARG A 210 -9.48 19.67 21.63
CA ARG A 210 -10.65 20.01 20.82
C ARG A 210 -11.86 19.12 21.15
N PHE A 211 -11.62 17.87 21.52
CA PHE A 211 -12.66 16.96 21.99
C PHE A 211 -13.21 17.34 23.36
N GLY A 212 -12.52 18.22 24.09
CA GLY A 212 -12.88 18.70 25.43
C GLY A 212 -12.12 18.01 26.57
N ILE A 213 -11.08 17.23 26.29
CA ILE A 213 -10.22 16.64 27.34
C ILE A 213 -9.32 17.75 27.86
N PRO A 214 -9.31 17.99 29.21
CA PRO A 214 -8.46 19.00 29.80
C PRO A 214 -6.97 18.76 29.54
N GLU A 215 -6.23 19.81 29.23
CA GLU A 215 -4.80 19.69 28.95
C GLU A 215 -4.01 19.06 30.08
N SER A 216 -4.42 19.31 31.33
CA SER A 216 -3.83 18.71 32.54
C SER A 216 -3.97 17.18 32.62
N GLU A 217 -4.90 16.60 31.88
CA GLU A 217 -5.12 15.16 31.80
C GLU A 217 -4.35 14.50 30.67
N ILE A 218 -3.58 15.26 29.90
CA ILE A 218 -2.83 14.78 28.72
C ILE A 218 -1.32 14.87 28.98
N CYS A 219 -0.65 13.73 29.05
CA CYS A 219 0.81 13.65 29.10
C CYS A 219 1.36 13.27 27.72
N VAL A 220 2.24 14.08 27.16
CA VAL A 220 2.94 13.80 25.89
C VAL A 220 4.38 13.41 26.20
N ILE A 221 4.68 12.12 26.22
CA ILE A 221 6.02 11.61 26.53
C ILE A 221 7.04 12.09 25.50
N SER A 222 8.07 12.80 25.98
CA SER A 222 9.23 13.23 25.21
C SER A 222 10.39 12.25 25.39
N SER A 223 11.22 12.06 24.36
CA SER A 223 12.45 11.27 24.49
C SER A 223 13.46 11.86 25.50
N LYS A 224 13.32 13.15 25.83
CA LYS A 224 14.20 13.86 26.79
C LYS A 224 13.75 13.75 28.23
N THR A 225 12.44 13.60 28.46
CA THR A 225 11.79 13.65 29.78
C THR A 225 11.08 12.34 30.12
N VAL A 226 11.42 11.23 29.44
CA VAL A 226 10.73 9.92 29.60
C VAL A 226 10.57 9.53 31.06
N ARG A 227 11.61 9.67 31.88
CA ARG A 227 11.58 9.24 33.29
C ARG A 227 10.57 10.02 34.10
N GLU A 228 10.55 11.34 33.95
CA GLU A 228 9.62 12.25 34.66
C GLU A 228 8.18 12.05 34.14
N ASP A 229 8.02 11.96 32.80
CA ASP A 229 6.73 11.76 32.16
C ASP A 229 6.06 10.43 32.57
N LEU A 230 6.85 9.39 32.87
CA LEU A 230 6.35 8.08 33.32
C LEU A 230 5.77 8.08 34.75
N GLU A 231 6.05 9.10 35.54
CA GLU A 231 5.55 9.28 36.93
C GLU A 231 4.23 10.05 36.97
N THR A 232 3.78 10.61 35.84
CA THR A 232 2.52 11.36 35.77
C THR A 232 1.30 10.44 35.87
N ASN A 233 0.26 10.94 36.57
CA ASN A 233 -1.03 10.28 36.69
C ASN A 233 -2.06 10.76 35.66
N ALA A 234 -1.59 11.37 34.55
CA ALA A 234 -2.47 11.83 33.50
C ALA A 234 -3.34 10.69 32.95
N GLU A 235 -4.61 10.99 32.70
CA GLU A 235 -5.56 10.00 32.18
C GLU A 235 -5.19 9.54 30.76
N TRP A 236 -4.66 10.46 29.95
CA TRP A 236 -4.21 10.19 28.58
C TRP A 236 -2.70 10.34 28.46
N THR A 237 -2.06 9.31 27.93
CA THR A 237 -0.63 9.31 27.67
C THR A 237 -0.37 9.15 26.18
N VAL A 238 0.34 10.08 25.55
CA VAL A 238 0.71 10.05 24.14
C VAL A 238 2.20 9.78 23.99
N ILE A 239 2.58 8.75 23.27
CA ILE A 239 3.97 8.37 23.04
C ILE A 239 4.20 8.01 21.57
N ASN A 240 5.40 8.19 21.04
CA ASN A 240 5.74 7.69 19.73
C ASN A 240 6.40 6.30 19.79
N TYR A 241 6.25 5.56 18.68
CA TYR A 241 6.76 4.19 18.55
C TYR A 241 8.22 4.01 18.96
N ASP A 242 9.10 4.95 18.57
CA ASP A 242 10.53 4.81 18.85
C ASP A 242 10.88 5.08 20.32
N SER A 243 10.09 5.93 21.00
CA SER A 243 10.25 6.21 22.44
C SER A 243 9.86 5.02 23.34
N LEU A 244 9.16 4.02 22.83
CA LEU A 244 8.90 2.77 23.58
C LEU A 244 10.19 2.07 24.03
N ARG A 245 11.28 2.23 23.27
CA ARG A 245 12.61 1.73 23.67
C ARG A 245 13.12 2.40 24.95
N SER A 246 12.87 3.70 25.08
CA SER A 246 13.28 4.47 26.25
C SER A 246 12.47 4.06 27.48
N VAL A 247 11.15 3.88 27.34
CA VAL A 247 10.30 3.35 28.42
C VAL A 247 10.82 1.99 28.92
N ARG A 248 11.14 1.08 27.99
CA ARG A 248 11.65 -0.25 28.32
C ARG A 248 13.00 -0.23 29.08
N LYS A 249 13.79 0.83 28.92
CA LYS A 249 15.04 0.98 29.71
C LYS A 249 14.79 1.36 31.15
N GLU A 250 13.71 2.11 31.40
CA GLU A 250 13.35 2.61 32.74
C GLU A 250 12.54 1.58 33.55
N LYS A 251 11.66 0.82 32.89
CA LYS A 251 10.81 -0.18 33.55
C LYS A 251 10.34 -1.30 32.60
N PRO A 252 9.94 -2.48 33.13
CA PRO A 252 9.34 -3.54 32.31
C PRO A 252 8.12 -3.02 31.56
N LEU A 253 8.12 -3.18 30.21
CA LEU A 253 7.12 -2.55 29.34
C LEU A 253 5.71 -3.12 29.57
N SER A 254 5.60 -4.44 29.74
CA SER A 254 4.34 -5.11 30.06
C SER A 254 3.74 -4.64 31.39
N GLY A 255 4.59 -4.48 32.43
CA GLY A 255 4.18 -3.96 33.74
C GLY A 255 3.70 -2.49 33.66
N TRP A 256 4.36 -1.65 32.87
CA TRP A 256 3.91 -0.29 32.61
C TRP A 256 2.59 -0.27 31.83
N ALA A 257 2.50 -1.09 30.79
CA ALA A 257 1.33 -1.16 29.93
C ALA A 257 0.09 -1.67 30.67
N SER A 258 0.22 -2.60 31.64
CA SER A 258 -0.92 -3.10 32.42
C SER A 258 -1.60 -2.04 33.27
N GLY A 259 -0.98 -0.88 33.48
CA GLY A 259 -1.59 0.28 34.12
C GLY A 259 -2.57 1.06 33.24
N PHE A 260 -2.74 0.67 31.97
CA PHE A 260 -3.69 1.30 31.05
C PHE A 260 -4.89 0.39 30.77
N SER A 261 -6.07 1.00 30.71
CA SER A 261 -7.32 0.31 30.41
C SER A 261 -7.59 0.24 28.91
N ALA A 262 -7.00 1.14 28.12
CA ALA A 262 -7.11 1.14 26.67
C ALA A 262 -5.81 1.60 26.01
N ALA A 263 -5.51 1.06 24.83
CA ALA A 263 -4.44 1.53 23.95
C ALA A 263 -4.97 1.80 22.55
N ILE A 264 -4.54 2.91 21.98
CA ILE A 264 -4.79 3.29 20.58
C ILE A 264 -3.43 3.31 19.86
N PHE A 265 -3.30 2.52 18.80
CA PHE A 265 -2.12 2.53 17.95
C PHE A 265 -2.48 3.23 16.63
N ASP A 266 -2.01 4.44 16.47
CA ASP A 266 -2.25 5.23 15.26
C ASP A 266 -1.22 4.89 14.18
N GLU A 267 -1.67 4.86 12.92
CA GLU A 267 -0.90 4.34 11.79
C GLU A 267 -0.28 2.96 12.11
N ALA A 268 -1.13 2.06 12.60
CA ALA A 268 -0.70 0.75 13.10
C ALA A 268 0.09 -0.10 12.07
N HIS A 269 0.02 0.22 10.78
CA HIS A 269 0.85 -0.38 9.74
C HIS A 269 2.36 -0.21 9.98
N TYR A 270 2.79 0.73 10.84
CA TYR A 270 4.18 0.81 11.30
C TYR A 270 4.65 -0.42 12.08
N CYS A 271 3.71 -1.23 12.59
CA CYS A 271 3.98 -2.47 13.34
C CYS A 271 4.02 -3.73 12.48
N LYS A 272 3.86 -3.63 11.15
CA LYS A 272 3.72 -4.78 10.23
C LYS A 272 4.93 -5.68 10.08
N ALA A 273 6.13 -5.24 10.52
CA ALA A 273 7.36 -5.98 10.30
C ALA A 273 7.32 -7.38 10.94
N LEU A 274 7.49 -8.40 10.10
CA LEU A 274 7.38 -9.81 10.42
C LEU A 274 8.63 -10.56 9.96
N SER A 275 9.16 -11.45 10.79
CA SER A 275 10.22 -12.38 10.42
C SER A 275 9.66 -13.53 9.57
N ALA A 276 10.52 -14.31 8.94
CA ALA A 276 10.11 -15.51 8.21
C ALA A 276 9.43 -16.58 9.10
N LYS A 277 9.65 -16.52 10.42
CA LYS A 277 9.05 -17.44 11.40
C LYS A 277 7.72 -16.92 11.99
N GLY A 278 7.18 -15.82 11.51
CA GLY A 278 5.93 -15.24 12.05
C GLY A 278 6.08 -14.53 13.40
N THR A 279 7.31 -14.21 13.79
CA THR A 279 7.60 -13.39 14.97
C THR A 279 7.82 -11.94 14.57
N PRO A 280 7.72 -10.96 15.50
CA PRO A 280 7.99 -9.56 15.19
C PRO A 280 9.36 -9.35 14.53
N GLY A 281 9.38 -8.78 13.33
CA GLY A 281 10.58 -8.56 12.52
C GLY A 281 11.33 -7.27 12.85
N SER A 282 10.80 -6.42 13.72
CA SER A 282 11.44 -5.19 14.17
C SER A 282 11.26 -4.98 15.68
N ILE A 283 12.11 -4.14 16.26
CA ILE A 283 11.98 -3.77 17.68
C ILE A 283 10.63 -3.07 17.91
N ARG A 284 10.21 -2.18 16.99
CA ARG A 284 8.92 -1.49 17.04
C ARG A 284 7.77 -2.50 17.10
N SER A 285 7.71 -3.45 16.18
CA SER A 285 6.66 -4.49 16.15
C SER A 285 6.62 -5.31 17.44
N ARG A 286 7.79 -5.65 17.99
CA ARG A 286 7.90 -6.43 19.23
C ARG A 286 7.38 -5.67 20.44
N LEU A 287 7.80 -4.40 20.62
CA LEU A 287 7.37 -3.59 21.75
C LEU A 287 5.88 -3.25 21.67
N SER A 288 5.37 -2.96 20.47
CA SER A 288 3.94 -2.71 20.27
C SER A 288 3.08 -3.95 20.56
N LEU A 289 3.54 -5.14 20.17
CA LEU A 289 2.86 -6.39 20.50
C LEU A 289 2.84 -6.64 22.02
N GLU A 290 3.96 -6.41 22.72
CA GLU A 290 4.07 -6.56 24.17
C GLU A 290 3.06 -5.65 24.91
N ILE A 291 2.91 -4.40 24.47
CA ILE A 291 1.90 -3.47 24.99
C ILE A 291 0.47 -3.96 24.68
N ALA A 292 0.20 -4.32 23.44
CA ALA A 292 -1.14 -4.74 23.02
C ALA A 292 -1.64 -6.00 23.74
N GLN A 293 -0.70 -6.90 24.10
CA GLN A 293 -1.03 -8.10 24.88
C GLN A 293 -1.32 -7.81 26.36
N ALA A 294 -0.75 -6.72 26.93
CA ALA A 294 -0.92 -6.36 28.33
C ALA A 294 -2.19 -5.53 28.60
N ILE A 295 -2.82 -4.97 27.56
CA ILE A 295 -3.96 -4.04 27.69
C ILE A 295 -5.25 -4.70 27.21
N PRO A 296 -6.37 -4.55 27.94
CA PRO A 296 -7.63 -5.22 27.61
C PRO A 296 -8.33 -4.64 26.37
N ASN A 297 -8.24 -3.31 26.14
CA ASN A 297 -8.86 -2.66 24.99
C ASN A 297 -7.78 -2.11 24.07
N VAL A 298 -7.73 -2.60 22.82
CA VAL A 298 -6.70 -2.23 21.84
C VAL A 298 -7.33 -1.84 20.51
N TYR A 299 -7.17 -0.59 20.11
CA TYR A 299 -7.69 -0.06 18.87
C TYR A 299 -6.54 0.26 17.93
N LEU A 300 -6.49 -0.45 16.80
CA LEU A 300 -5.48 -0.25 15.77
C LEU A 300 -6.07 0.61 14.65
N LEU A 301 -5.53 1.81 14.47
CA LEU A 301 -5.99 2.76 13.45
C LEU A 301 -5.05 2.71 12.25
N THR A 302 -5.58 2.50 11.07
CA THR A 302 -4.79 2.59 9.83
C THR A 302 -5.69 2.74 8.60
N GLY A 303 -5.36 3.66 7.71
CA GLY A 303 -6.01 3.73 6.39
C GLY A 303 -5.56 2.65 5.42
N THR A 304 -4.43 1.97 5.72
CA THR A 304 -3.75 1.00 4.85
C THR A 304 -3.32 -0.24 5.64
N PRO A 305 -4.27 -1.09 6.10
CA PRO A 305 -3.99 -2.26 6.93
C PRO A 305 -3.10 -3.30 6.20
N VAL A 306 -3.23 -3.39 4.88
CA VAL A 306 -2.34 -4.14 3.99
C VAL A 306 -1.65 -3.13 3.08
N SER A 307 -0.34 -2.96 3.19
CA SER A 307 0.40 -1.95 2.44
C SER A 307 0.92 -2.47 1.10
N ASN A 308 1.29 -3.74 1.01
CA ASN A 308 1.83 -4.36 -0.18
C ASN A 308 1.37 -5.80 -0.39
N LYS A 309 1.29 -6.60 0.67
CA LYS A 309 1.10 -8.06 0.61
C LYS A 309 0.25 -8.55 1.78
N PRO A 310 -0.47 -9.68 1.64
CA PRO A 310 -1.29 -10.24 2.72
C PRO A 310 -0.53 -10.43 4.04
N ARG A 311 0.78 -10.72 3.98
CA ARG A 311 1.62 -10.86 5.19
C ARG A 311 1.63 -9.61 6.07
N ASP A 312 1.41 -8.42 5.50
CA ASP A 312 1.48 -7.15 6.23
C ASP A 312 0.42 -7.03 7.33
N ILE A 313 -0.74 -7.68 7.16
CA ILE A 313 -1.82 -7.65 8.16
C ILE A 313 -1.56 -8.57 9.36
N PHE A 314 -0.70 -9.60 9.22
CA PHE A 314 -0.55 -10.66 10.23
C PHE A 314 -0.16 -10.12 11.62
N MET A 315 0.76 -9.16 11.69
CA MET A 315 1.16 -8.56 12.97
C MET A 315 0.03 -7.77 13.62
N LEU A 316 -0.80 -7.07 12.82
CA LEU A 316 -1.96 -6.35 13.33
C LEU A 316 -3.00 -7.34 13.89
N LEU A 317 -3.25 -8.43 13.17
CA LEU A 317 -4.12 -9.52 13.65
C LEU A 317 -3.62 -10.13 14.96
N LYS A 318 -2.29 -10.26 15.11
CA LYS A 318 -1.66 -10.76 16.33
C LYS A 318 -1.80 -9.79 17.50
N MET A 319 -1.74 -8.47 17.25
CA MET A 319 -1.91 -7.44 18.27
C MET A 319 -3.35 -7.39 18.82
N ILE A 320 -4.34 -7.78 18.03
CA ILE A 320 -5.74 -7.86 18.47
C ILE A 320 -6.18 -9.28 18.88
N ASP A 321 -5.24 -10.19 19.06
CA ASP A 321 -5.49 -11.60 19.42
C ASP A 321 -6.45 -12.33 18.47
N SER A 322 -6.45 -11.98 17.20
CA SER A 322 -7.32 -12.59 16.19
C SER A 322 -7.03 -14.08 16.01
N PRO A 323 -8.06 -14.93 15.91
CA PRO A 323 -7.89 -16.36 15.59
C PRO A 323 -7.11 -16.61 14.30
N LEU A 324 -7.16 -15.69 13.33
CA LEU A 324 -6.40 -15.76 12.07
C LEU A 324 -4.89 -15.71 12.27
N ALA A 325 -4.41 -15.16 13.39
CA ALA A 325 -2.99 -15.02 13.70
C ALA A 325 -2.46 -16.08 14.68
N LYS A 326 -3.22 -17.14 14.98
CA LYS A 326 -2.76 -18.21 15.88
C LYS A 326 -1.59 -18.99 15.30
N ASN A 327 -1.58 -19.23 13.99
CA ASN A 327 -0.54 -20.00 13.32
C ASN A 327 -0.05 -19.27 12.06
N TRP A 328 1.18 -18.76 12.10
CA TRP A 328 1.80 -18.08 10.97
C TRP A 328 1.91 -18.97 9.74
N PHE A 329 2.34 -20.21 9.91
CA PHE A 329 2.55 -21.11 8.78
C PHE A 329 1.26 -21.39 8.03
N ALA A 330 0.18 -21.66 8.75
CA ALA A 330 -1.14 -21.87 8.17
C ALA A 330 -1.64 -20.62 7.44
N PHE A 331 -1.50 -19.44 8.05
CA PHE A 331 -1.84 -18.16 7.42
C PHE A 331 -1.02 -17.90 6.15
N ALA A 332 0.30 -18.08 6.25
CA ALA A 332 1.21 -17.78 5.15
C ALA A 332 1.02 -18.73 3.96
N HIS A 333 0.82 -20.01 4.22
CA HIS A 333 0.51 -21.00 3.18
C HIS A 333 -0.84 -20.70 2.50
N ARG A 334 -1.84 -20.25 3.26
CA ARG A 334 -3.17 -19.99 2.70
C ARG A 334 -3.22 -18.68 1.91
N TYR A 335 -2.61 -17.60 2.45
CA TYR A 335 -2.86 -16.24 1.93
C TYR A 335 -1.64 -15.56 1.29
N CYS A 336 -0.41 -16.03 1.58
CA CYS A 336 0.80 -15.34 1.12
C CYS A 336 1.48 -16.00 -0.09
N GLY A 337 0.76 -16.81 -0.88
CA GLY A 337 1.31 -17.46 -2.07
C GLY A 337 2.59 -18.22 -1.74
N ALA A 338 2.51 -19.17 -0.80
CA ALA A 338 3.67 -19.88 -0.30
C ALA A 338 4.38 -20.66 -1.40
N GLU A 339 5.64 -20.34 -1.64
CA GLU A 339 6.51 -21.03 -2.61
C GLU A 339 7.74 -21.57 -1.90
N ARG A 340 8.16 -22.77 -2.28
CA ARG A 340 9.40 -23.38 -1.77
C ARG A 340 10.49 -23.28 -2.81
N ASN A 341 11.58 -22.57 -2.47
CA ASN A 341 12.77 -22.51 -3.29
C ASN A 341 13.96 -23.20 -2.60
N PHE A 342 15.15 -23.09 -3.20
CA PHE A 342 16.39 -23.68 -2.66
C PHE A 342 16.74 -23.15 -1.25
N PHE A 343 16.35 -21.92 -0.91
CA PHE A 343 16.59 -21.28 0.38
C PHE A 343 15.47 -21.52 1.40
N GLY A 344 14.44 -22.29 1.04
CA GLY A 344 13.30 -22.60 1.90
C GLY A 344 11.98 -21.98 1.43
N TRP A 345 11.04 -21.83 2.38
CA TRP A 345 9.73 -21.26 2.09
C TRP A 345 9.79 -19.74 1.93
N GLN A 346 9.18 -19.25 0.87
CA GLN A 346 8.93 -17.81 0.64
C GLN A 346 7.44 -17.54 0.72
N PHE A 347 7.09 -16.36 1.30
CA PHE A 347 5.73 -15.94 1.56
C PHE A 347 5.53 -14.51 1.05
N GLU A 348 5.97 -14.26 -0.18
CA GLU A 348 5.99 -12.92 -0.78
C GLU A 348 4.87 -12.70 -1.81
N GLY A 349 4.05 -13.74 -2.06
CA GLY A 349 2.93 -13.72 -2.97
C GLY A 349 1.61 -13.34 -2.31
N SER A 350 0.52 -13.60 -3.03
CA SER A 350 -0.87 -13.39 -2.60
C SER A 350 -1.75 -14.48 -3.16
N SER A 351 -2.61 -15.06 -2.32
CA SER A 351 -3.56 -16.11 -2.68
C SER A 351 -4.82 -16.01 -1.81
N HIS A 352 -5.93 -16.57 -2.26
CA HIS A 352 -7.21 -16.61 -1.54
C HIS A 352 -7.63 -15.25 -0.94
N GLN A 353 -7.49 -14.18 -1.74
CA GLN A 353 -7.69 -12.79 -1.30
C GLN A 353 -9.13 -12.54 -0.85
N GLU A 354 -10.11 -13.08 -1.56
CA GLU A 354 -11.55 -12.94 -1.25
C GLU A 354 -11.90 -13.61 0.08
N GLU A 355 -11.36 -14.81 0.33
CA GLU A 355 -11.54 -15.49 1.61
C GLU A 355 -10.93 -14.68 2.75
N LEU A 356 -9.74 -14.13 2.55
CA LEU A 356 -9.08 -13.28 3.55
C LEU A 356 -9.91 -12.02 3.81
N TYR A 357 -10.43 -11.37 2.76
CA TYR A 357 -11.32 -10.23 2.87
C TYR A 357 -12.54 -10.56 3.73
N GLY A 358 -13.25 -11.66 3.42
CA GLY A 358 -14.42 -12.10 4.18
C GLY A 358 -14.11 -12.32 5.67
N LYS A 359 -12.97 -12.96 5.97
CA LYS A 359 -12.54 -13.21 7.36
C LYS A 359 -12.10 -11.94 8.10
N LEU A 360 -11.48 -10.98 7.43
CA LEU A 360 -11.07 -9.71 8.03
C LEU A 360 -12.27 -8.87 8.51
N ARG A 361 -13.43 -8.97 7.89
CA ARG A 361 -14.65 -8.27 8.31
C ARG A 361 -15.08 -8.57 9.76
N SER A 362 -14.69 -9.71 10.31
CA SER A 362 -15.00 -10.05 11.70
C SER A 362 -14.14 -9.33 12.74
N CYS A 363 -12.98 -8.78 12.34
CA CYS A 363 -12.02 -8.15 13.25
C CYS A 363 -11.53 -6.76 12.77
N MET A 364 -12.09 -6.27 11.67
CA MET A 364 -11.72 -5.01 11.05
C MET A 364 -12.95 -4.27 10.52
N LEU A 365 -13.13 -3.01 10.92
CA LEU A 365 -14.09 -2.10 10.31
C LEU A 365 -13.39 -1.32 9.20
N ARG A 366 -13.88 -1.47 7.98
CA ARG A 366 -13.41 -0.75 6.80
C ARG A 366 -14.57 -0.02 6.14
N ARG A 367 -14.53 1.31 6.15
CA ARG A 367 -15.50 2.15 5.45
C ARG A 367 -14.76 3.08 4.50
N ARG A 368 -15.37 3.33 3.37
CA ARG A 368 -14.84 4.23 2.36
C ARG A 368 -15.53 5.58 2.50
N ILE A 369 -14.75 6.65 2.33
CA ILE A 369 -15.27 8.00 2.49
C ILE A 369 -16.38 8.28 1.47
N GLU A 370 -16.26 7.76 0.25
CA GLU A 370 -17.24 7.91 -0.83
C GLU A 370 -18.60 7.28 -0.53
N ASN A 371 -18.63 6.27 0.34
CA ASN A 371 -19.87 5.59 0.75
C ASN A 371 -20.54 6.26 1.95
N ILE A 372 -19.83 7.15 2.63
CA ILE A 372 -20.28 7.74 3.90
C ILE A 372 -20.61 9.23 3.73
N LEU A 373 -19.84 9.93 2.91
CA LEU A 373 -19.92 11.37 2.70
C LEU A 373 -19.97 11.67 1.21
N GLU A 374 -20.73 12.70 0.84
CA GLU A 374 -20.66 13.26 -0.49
C GLU A 374 -19.34 14.01 -0.64
N MET A 375 -18.40 13.36 -1.31
CA MET A 375 -17.09 13.92 -1.58
C MET A 375 -17.01 14.38 -3.04
N PRO A 376 -16.29 15.49 -3.32
CA PRO A 376 -16.03 15.90 -4.68
C PRO A 376 -15.22 14.83 -5.43
N GLU A 377 -15.32 14.86 -6.77
CA GLU A 377 -14.62 13.94 -7.64
C GLU A 377 -13.10 14.02 -7.47
N LYS A 378 -12.41 12.89 -7.61
CA LYS A 378 -10.95 12.79 -7.58
C LYS A 378 -10.46 12.27 -8.94
N LEU A 379 -9.89 13.16 -9.73
CA LEU A 379 -9.37 12.88 -11.06
C LEU A 379 -7.86 12.66 -11.02
N ARG A 380 -7.38 11.59 -11.62
CA ARG A 380 -5.94 11.28 -11.72
C ARG A 380 -5.49 11.35 -13.16
N SER A 381 -4.37 12.02 -13.42
CA SER A 381 -3.81 12.20 -14.74
C SER A 381 -2.31 11.92 -14.75
N TYR A 382 -1.84 11.09 -15.66
CA TYR A 382 -0.41 10.94 -15.96
C TYR A 382 -0.02 11.94 -17.04
N ILE A 383 0.99 12.76 -16.75
CA ILE A 383 1.50 13.77 -17.66
C ILE A 383 2.86 13.32 -18.16
N PRO A 384 2.97 12.83 -19.41
CA PRO A 384 4.25 12.54 -20.02
C PRO A 384 5.04 13.83 -20.24
N VAL A 385 6.32 13.83 -19.87
CA VAL A 385 7.19 14.99 -20.08
C VAL A 385 8.52 14.56 -20.68
N GLU A 386 9.04 15.39 -21.59
CA GLU A 386 10.43 15.30 -22.01
C GLU A 386 11.34 15.82 -20.89
N ALA A 387 11.93 14.89 -20.14
CA ALA A 387 12.82 15.17 -19.01
C ALA A 387 14.29 15.14 -19.43
N ASP A 388 15.15 15.82 -18.66
CA ASP A 388 16.60 15.66 -18.82
C ASP A 388 17.08 14.34 -18.21
N LEU A 389 17.16 13.31 -19.01
CA LEU A 389 17.53 11.96 -18.61
C LEU A 389 19.04 11.66 -18.72
N ARG A 390 19.90 12.65 -19.07
CA ARG A 390 21.35 12.42 -19.25
C ARG A 390 22.04 11.78 -18.03
N ALA A 391 21.65 12.17 -16.84
CA ALA A 391 22.20 11.58 -15.62
C ALA A 391 21.66 10.16 -15.39
N TYR A 392 20.38 9.94 -15.63
CA TYR A 392 19.72 8.63 -15.59
C TYR A 392 20.35 7.65 -16.57
N ASP A 393 20.51 8.04 -17.83
CA ASP A 393 21.08 7.20 -18.89
C ASP A 393 22.51 6.77 -18.60
N ARG A 394 23.33 7.67 -18.04
CA ARG A 394 24.69 7.34 -17.58
C ARG A 394 24.69 6.25 -16.51
N LEU A 395 23.79 6.35 -15.53
CA LEU A 395 23.66 5.37 -14.45
C LEU A 395 23.12 4.04 -14.98
N LEU A 396 22.13 4.07 -15.86
CA LEU A 396 21.57 2.89 -16.51
C LEU A 396 22.61 2.14 -17.33
N ASN A 397 23.36 2.85 -18.19
CA ASN A 397 24.42 2.26 -18.99
C ASN A 397 25.56 1.67 -18.14
N ARG A 398 25.90 2.33 -17.04
CA ARG A 398 26.87 1.81 -16.08
C ARG A 398 26.39 0.52 -15.41
N TYR A 399 25.13 0.47 -15.00
CA TYR A 399 24.50 -0.72 -14.42
C TYR A 399 24.46 -1.87 -15.44
N LEU A 400 24.00 -1.61 -16.67
CA LEU A 400 23.91 -2.60 -17.74
C LEU A 400 25.30 -3.13 -18.18
N SER A 401 26.36 -2.33 -18.06
CA SER A 401 27.73 -2.75 -18.38
C SER A 401 28.37 -3.63 -17.27
N GLY A 402 27.63 -3.97 -16.22
CA GLY A 402 28.12 -4.80 -15.12
C GLY A 402 29.17 -4.14 -14.20
N LYS A 403 29.40 -2.83 -14.36
CA LYS A 403 30.39 -2.09 -13.55
C LYS A 403 29.93 -1.83 -12.10
N ASP A 404 28.64 -1.93 -11.83
CA ASP A 404 28.04 -1.71 -10.53
C ASP A 404 27.67 -3.02 -9.82
N GLY A 405 28.47 -4.07 -9.97
CA GLY A 405 28.52 -5.27 -9.13
C GLY A 405 27.30 -6.22 -9.17
N ALA A 406 27.55 -7.48 -8.86
CA ALA A 406 26.54 -8.56 -8.81
C ALA A 406 25.86 -8.72 -7.43
N ASP A 407 26.14 -7.84 -6.47
CA ASP A 407 25.55 -7.92 -5.13
C ASP A 407 24.22 -7.17 -5.07
N ASN A 408 23.21 -7.79 -4.42
CA ASN A 408 21.87 -7.24 -4.24
C ASN A 408 21.86 -5.84 -3.60
N GLY A 409 22.82 -5.52 -2.72
CA GLY A 409 22.95 -4.22 -2.09
C GLY A 409 23.35 -3.12 -3.09
N GLN A 410 24.26 -3.43 -4.01
CA GLN A 410 24.74 -2.51 -5.05
C GLN A 410 23.64 -2.28 -6.11
N ALA A 411 22.90 -3.32 -6.47
CA ALA A 411 21.75 -3.21 -7.39
C ALA A 411 20.66 -2.28 -6.83
N LEU A 412 20.34 -2.39 -5.53
CA LEU A 412 19.36 -1.52 -4.89
C LEU A 412 19.85 -0.07 -4.80
N ALA A 413 21.14 0.15 -4.52
CA ALA A 413 21.73 1.48 -4.51
C ALA A 413 21.73 2.12 -5.91
N ALA A 414 22.05 1.36 -6.95
CA ALA A 414 22.00 1.81 -8.34
C ALA A 414 20.57 2.19 -8.76
N LEU A 415 19.57 1.37 -8.40
CA LEU A 415 18.15 1.67 -8.64
C LEU A 415 17.72 2.96 -7.93
N GLY A 416 18.14 3.17 -6.68
CA GLY A 416 17.89 4.40 -5.94
C GLY A 416 18.52 5.63 -6.60
N ALA A 417 19.75 5.52 -7.09
CA ALA A 417 20.44 6.60 -7.81
C ALA A 417 19.77 6.92 -9.15
N MET A 418 19.36 5.91 -9.93
CA MET A 418 18.63 6.09 -11.18
C MET A 418 17.29 6.79 -10.96
N LYS A 419 16.54 6.37 -9.95
CA LYS A 419 15.25 6.99 -9.56
C LYS A 419 15.43 8.45 -9.18
N HIS A 420 16.48 8.78 -8.40
CA HIS A 420 16.80 10.16 -8.03
C HIS A 420 17.17 11.01 -9.25
N ALA A 421 17.98 10.49 -10.16
CA ALA A 421 18.36 11.18 -11.39
C ALA A 421 17.15 11.47 -12.29
N ALA A 422 16.22 10.52 -12.43
CA ALA A 422 14.96 10.72 -13.17
C ALA A 422 14.09 11.80 -12.51
N ALA A 423 13.94 11.77 -11.18
CA ALA A 423 13.20 12.79 -10.44
C ALA A 423 13.79 14.19 -10.63
N ALA A 424 15.12 14.32 -10.53
CA ALA A 424 15.84 15.59 -10.74
C ALA A 424 15.69 16.13 -12.18
N GLY A 425 15.62 15.24 -13.18
CA GLY A 425 15.44 15.59 -14.59
C GLY A 425 14.05 16.12 -14.92
N LYS A 426 13.03 15.81 -14.13
CA LYS A 426 11.63 16.26 -14.31
C LYS A 426 11.34 17.64 -13.70
N VAL A 427 12.19 18.16 -12.81
CA VAL A 427 11.92 19.38 -12.01
C VAL A 427 11.46 20.58 -12.85
N GLU A 428 12.12 20.85 -13.97
CA GLU A 428 11.79 22.00 -14.82
C GLU A 428 10.36 21.90 -15.39
N LYS A 429 9.97 20.70 -15.81
CA LYS A 429 8.63 20.45 -16.34
C LYS A 429 7.57 20.47 -15.25
N THR A 430 7.88 19.94 -14.08
CA THR A 430 7.04 20.04 -12.88
C THR A 430 6.81 21.50 -12.50
N CYS A 431 7.85 22.33 -12.50
CA CYS A 431 7.73 23.75 -12.21
C CYS A 431 6.92 24.51 -13.27
N ALA A 432 7.04 24.15 -14.55
CA ALA A 432 6.23 24.73 -15.62
C ALA A 432 4.74 24.45 -15.37
N LEU A 433 4.36 23.19 -15.13
CA LEU A 433 2.98 22.83 -14.81
C LEU A 433 2.47 23.56 -13.57
N ILE A 434 3.26 23.68 -12.52
CA ILE A 434 2.86 24.41 -11.30
C ILE A 434 2.64 25.89 -11.64
N SER A 435 3.50 26.52 -12.48
CA SER A 435 3.32 27.90 -12.91
C SER A 435 2.01 28.11 -13.65
N ASP A 436 1.69 27.24 -14.60
CA ASP A 436 0.43 27.28 -15.36
C ASP A 436 -0.80 27.17 -14.43
N LEU A 437 -0.72 26.28 -13.43
CA LEU A 437 -1.78 26.11 -12.43
C LEU A 437 -1.94 27.35 -11.54
N LEU A 438 -0.85 28.01 -11.15
CA LEU A 438 -0.87 29.25 -10.38
C LEU A 438 -1.46 30.42 -11.19
N GLU A 439 -1.15 30.52 -12.47
CA GLU A 439 -1.73 31.50 -13.38
C GLU A 439 -3.25 31.31 -13.51
N ASN A 440 -3.72 30.08 -13.44
CA ASN A 440 -5.15 29.74 -13.39
C ASN A 440 -5.76 29.88 -11.98
N GLY A 441 -5.09 30.55 -11.05
CA GLY A 441 -5.60 30.86 -9.71
C GLY A 441 -5.62 29.68 -8.74
N LYS A 442 -4.98 28.56 -9.07
CA LYS A 442 -4.92 27.39 -8.19
C LYS A 442 -3.86 27.55 -7.11
N SER A 443 -4.08 26.93 -5.96
CA SER A 443 -3.03 26.63 -4.99
C SER A 443 -2.57 25.20 -5.20
N VAL A 444 -1.26 24.90 -5.08
CA VAL A 444 -0.71 23.61 -5.48
C VAL A 444 0.04 22.94 -4.34
N VAL A 445 -0.25 21.65 -4.13
CA VAL A 445 0.53 20.76 -3.29
C VAL A 445 1.44 19.93 -4.20
N ALA A 446 2.75 20.05 -4.05
CA ALA A 446 3.73 19.29 -4.83
C ALA A 446 4.42 18.24 -3.96
N TYR A 447 4.60 17.05 -4.50
CA TYR A 447 5.28 15.94 -3.82
C TYR A 447 6.48 15.43 -4.59
N THR A 448 7.53 15.05 -3.83
CA THR A 448 8.72 14.35 -4.34
C THR A 448 9.27 13.40 -3.27
N CYS A 449 10.06 12.41 -3.65
CA CYS A 449 10.77 11.55 -2.70
C CYS A 449 12.03 12.20 -2.10
N TYR A 450 12.58 13.27 -2.71
CA TYR A 450 13.94 13.75 -2.47
C TYR A 450 13.99 15.17 -1.92
N LEU A 451 14.91 15.39 -0.96
CA LEU A 451 15.08 16.68 -0.28
C LEU A 451 15.58 17.79 -1.21
N ASP A 452 16.58 17.47 -2.03
CA ASP A 452 17.18 18.40 -3.01
C ASP A 452 16.19 18.77 -4.12
N THR A 453 15.41 17.79 -4.59
CA THR A 453 14.33 18.02 -5.55
C THR A 453 13.26 18.94 -4.96
N ALA A 454 12.83 18.70 -3.72
CA ALA A 454 11.89 19.58 -3.03
C ALA A 454 12.45 21.00 -2.86
N ALA A 455 13.73 21.14 -2.52
CA ALA A 455 14.40 22.43 -2.40
C ALA A 455 14.44 23.18 -3.76
N ARG A 456 14.77 22.49 -4.86
CA ARG A 456 14.80 23.06 -6.21
C ARG A 456 13.43 23.54 -6.66
N ILE A 457 12.37 22.73 -6.46
CA ILE A 457 11.00 23.14 -6.79
C ILE A 457 10.62 24.36 -5.95
N CYS A 458 10.84 24.34 -4.63
CA CYS A 458 10.48 25.43 -3.75
C CYS A 458 11.25 26.73 -4.09
N SER A 459 12.53 26.65 -4.43
CA SER A 459 13.34 27.83 -4.80
C SER A 459 12.83 28.54 -6.06
N LYS A 460 12.18 27.82 -6.98
CA LYS A 460 11.62 28.39 -8.21
C LYS A 460 10.47 29.37 -7.92
N PHE A 461 9.70 29.10 -6.85
CA PHE A 461 8.54 29.90 -6.47
C PHE A 461 8.81 30.89 -5.33
N GLY A 462 10.04 30.88 -4.77
CA GLY A 462 10.52 31.87 -3.80
C GLY A 462 9.56 32.09 -2.63
N GLU A 463 9.11 33.32 -2.45
CA GLU A 463 8.23 33.67 -1.32
C GLU A 463 6.82 33.07 -1.38
N ASP A 464 6.33 32.67 -2.55
CA ASP A 464 5.04 32.00 -2.69
C ASP A 464 5.05 30.55 -2.22
N CYS A 465 6.22 29.98 -1.86
CA CYS A 465 6.39 28.58 -1.53
C CYS A 465 6.79 28.35 -0.06
N VAL A 466 6.26 27.27 0.52
CA VAL A 466 6.76 26.66 1.77
C VAL A 466 7.10 25.21 1.55
N ARG A 467 7.98 24.68 2.41
CA ARG A 467 8.51 23.31 2.29
C ARG A 467 8.27 22.51 3.56
N ILE A 468 7.83 21.24 3.39
CA ILE A 468 7.69 20.25 4.47
C ILE A 468 8.49 19.00 4.11
N THR A 469 9.63 18.86 4.78
CA THR A 469 10.59 17.79 4.59
C THR A 469 11.01 17.19 5.93
N GLY A 470 11.76 16.09 5.92
CA GLY A 470 12.16 15.38 7.13
C GLY A 470 13.02 16.21 8.10
N ASP A 471 13.73 17.20 7.60
CA ASP A 471 14.61 18.14 8.33
C ASP A 471 13.85 19.32 8.96
N VAL A 472 12.56 19.53 8.62
CA VAL A 472 11.73 20.62 9.17
C VAL A 472 11.19 20.22 10.55
N SER A 473 11.33 21.12 11.55
CA SER A 473 10.80 20.88 12.89
C SER A 473 9.26 20.77 12.91
N SER A 474 8.70 20.15 13.94
CA SER A 474 7.23 20.00 14.06
C SER A 474 6.52 21.36 14.15
N ALA A 475 7.14 22.36 14.82
CA ALA A 475 6.59 23.71 14.93
C ALA A 475 6.60 24.44 13.58
N ASP A 476 7.72 24.40 12.87
CA ASP A 476 7.86 25.05 11.54
C ASP A 476 6.95 24.37 10.51
N ARG A 477 6.76 23.06 10.63
CA ARG A 477 5.83 22.30 9.79
C ARG A 477 4.40 22.76 9.97
N GLN A 478 3.96 22.97 11.22
CA GLN A 478 2.64 23.48 11.50
C GLN A 478 2.46 24.90 10.98
N LEU A 479 3.43 25.77 11.17
CA LEU A 479 3.44 27.14 10.64
C LEU A 479 3.36 27.15 9.10
N ALA A 480 4.08 26.25 8.43
CA ALA A 480 4.02 26.12 6.97
C ALA A 480 2.64 25.71 6.48
N VAL A 481 1.98 24.76 7.18
CA VAL A 481 0.59 24.38 6.87
C VAL A 481 -0.36 25.54 7.09
N GLU A 482 -0.26 26.26 8.18
CA GLU A 482 -1.10 27.41 8.50
C GLU A 482 -0.97 28.51 7.43
N LYS A 483 0.24 28.89 7.06
CA LYS A 483 0.50 29.86 6.00
C LYS A 483 -0.09 29.45 4.65
N PHE A 484 0.00 28.16 4.31
CA PHE A 484 -0.61 27.64 3.11
C PHE A 484 -2.15 27.66 3.19
N GLN A 485 -2.73 27.18 4.27
CA GLN A 485 -4.18 27.12 4.47
C GLN A 485 -4.82 28.52 4.52
N ASN A 486 -4.14 29.51 5.09
CA ASN A 486 -4.61 30.90 5.15
C ASN A 486 -4.42 31.67 3.82
N GLY A 487 -3.68 31.11 2.86
CA GLY A 487 -3.46 31.73 1.55
C GLY A 487 -2.29 32.67 1.46
N GLU A 488 -1.48 32.77 2.52
CA GLU A 488 -0.22 33.52 2.48
C GLU A 488 0.79 32.89 1.51
N LYS A 489 0.68 31.59 1.30
CA LYS A 489 1.50 30.79 0.39
C LYS A 489 0.62 30.03 -0.59
N LYS A 490 1.03 30.02 -1.86
CA LYS A 490 0.29 29.38 -2.95
C LYS A 490 0.77 27.98 -3.27
N VAL A 491 2.04 27.69 -2.96
CA VAL A 491 2.69 26.39 -3.21
C VAL A 491 3.19 25.82 -1.90
N ILE A 492 2.92 24.53 -1.68
CA ILE A 492 3.54 23.78 -0.61
C ILE A 492 4.21 22.54 -1.21
N VAL A 493 5.54 22.41 -0.99
CA VAL A 493 6.34 21.29 -1.48
C VAL A 493 6.66 20.36 -0.34
N CYS A 494 6.27 19.09 -0.48
CA CYS A 494 6.46 18.07 0.54
C CYS A 494 7.31 16.92 0.03
N THR A 495 8.17 16.34 0.88
CA THR A 495 8.57 14.96 0.60
C THR A 495 7.41 14.03 0.93
N ILE A 496 7.21 12.97 0.11
CA ILE A 496 6.09 12.01 0.27
C ILE A 496 6.09 11.43 1.70
N ALA A 497 7.26 11.09 2.22
CA ALA A 497 7.40 10.56 3.58
C ALA A 497 7.02 11.56 4.69
N ALA A 498 7.30 12.85 4.52
CA ALA A 498 7.03 13.89 5.53
C ALA A 498 5.62 14.49 5.38
N GLY A 499 5.16 14.69 4.16
CA GLY A 499 3.85 15.28 3.85
C GLY A 499 2.71 14.26 3.84
N GLY A 500 3.03 12.97 3.74
CA GLY A 500 2.04 11.89 3.75
C GLY A 500 1.37 11.64 5.11
N VAL A 501 1.82 12.26 6.21
CA VAL A 501 1.31 11.95 7.56
C VAL A 501 0.81 13.21 8.26
N GLY A 502 -0.48 13.19 8.69
CA GLY A 502 -1.06 14.14 9.65
C GLY A 502 -1.37 15.56 9.15
N LEU A 503 -1.13 15.87 7.88
CA LEU A 503 -1.42 17.19 7.33
C LEU A 503 -2.85 17.26 6.77
N THR A 504 -3.45 18.46 6.84
CA THR A 504 -4.69 18.79 6.15
C THR A 504 -4.41 19.97 5.23
N LEU A 505 -4.61 19.77 3.92
CA LEU A 505 -4.23 20.72 2.87
C LEU A 505 -5.42 21.02 1.94
N THR A 506 -6.63 21.07 2.51
CA THR A 506 -7.90 21.19 1.78
C THR A 506 -8.12 22.54 1.09
N ARG A 507 -7.25 23.52 1.32
CA ARG A 507 -7.22 24.75 0.50
C ARG A 507 -6.92 24.46 -0.96
N SER A 508 -6.03 23.49 -1.22
CA SER A 508 -5.73 23.06 -2.58
C SER A 508 -6.72 22.01 -3.05
N ASP A 509 -7.07 22.09 -4.31
CA ASP A 509 -7.76 21.06 -5.08
C ASP A 509 -6.82 20.38 -6.10
N VAL A 510 -5.51 20.68 -6.02
CA VAL A 510 -4.51 20.17 -6.97
C VAL A 510 -3.29 19.55 -6.25
N VAL A 511 -2.92 18.36 -6.68
CA VAL A 511 -1.65 17.69 -6.29
C VAL A 511 -0.82 17.43 -7.53
N VAL A 512 0.49 17.71 -7.45
CA VAL A 512 1.47 17.38 -8.48
C VAL A 512 2.55 16.48 -7.88
N PHE A 513 2.66 15.25 -8.37
CA PHE A 513 3.75 14.34 -8.03
C PHE A 513 4.87 14.48 -9.07
N ASN A 514 6.04 14.95 -8.63
CA ASN A 514 7.24 15.01 -9.48
C ASN A 514 7.80 13.61 -9.75
N ASP A 515 7.69 12.71 -8.80
CA ASP A 515 8.20 11.35 -8.87
C ASP A 515 7.39 10.38 -8.00
N PHE A 516 7.61 9.08 -8.19
CA PHE A 516 6.83 8.01 -7.57
C PHE A 516 7.53 7.44 -6.34
N ASP A 517 6.78 7.13 -5.28
CA ASP A 517 7.26 6.26 -4.19
C ASP A 517 7.09 4.78 -4.60
N PHE A 518 7.91 3.90 -4.04
CA PHE A 518 7.74 2.44 -4.19
C PHE A 518 6.48 1.90 -3.48
N SER A 519 5.88 2.71 -2.60
CA SER A 519 4.69 2.37 -1.82
C SER A 519 3.46 3.07 -2.38
N ALA A 520 2.57 2.29 -2.97
CA ALA A 520 1.26 2.75 -3.42
C ALA A 520 0.44 3.36 -2.26
N ALA A 521 0.60 2.81 -1.04
CA ALA A 521 -0.05 3.34 0.15
C ALA A 521 0.42 4.77 0.47
N ASN A 522 1.72 5.07 0.34
CA ASN A 522 2.26 6.41 0.59
C ASN A 522 1.75 7.41 -0.46
N MET A 523 1.70 7.00 -1.73
CA MET A 523 1.16 7.84 -2.82
C MET A 523 -0.30 8.20 -2.53
N ARG A 524 -1.14 7.21 -2.27
CA ARG A 524 -2.54 7.41 -1.92
C ARG A 524 -2.73 8.26 -0.67
N GLN A 525 -1.91 8.04 0.35
CA GLN A 525 -1.92 8.84 1.58
C GLN A 525 -1.61 10.31 1.31
N ALA A 526 -0.69 10.60 0.41
CA ALA A 526 -0.35 11.96 -0.01
C ALA A 526 -1.50 12.63 -0.79
N GLU A 527 -2.17 11.93 -1.72
CA GLU A 527 -3.37 12.43 -2.40
C GLU A 527 -4.46 12.82 -1.40
N ASP A 528 -4.70 11.97 -0.38
CA ASP A 528 -5.76 12.15 0.60
C ASP A 528 -5.51 13.32 1.56
N ARG A 529 -4.41 14.08 1.40
CA ARG A 529 -4.16 15.32 2.16
C ARG A 529 -5.04 16.48 1.68
N ILE A 530 -5.39 16.53 0.41
CA ILE A 530 -6.29 17.52 -0.15
C ILE A 530 -7.74 17.01 -0.20
N TRP A 531 -7.95 15.71 -0.33
CA TRP A 531 -9.24 15.07 -0.49
C TRP A 531 -9.78 14.55 0.86
N ARG A 532 -10.31 15.45 1.66
CA ARG A 532 -10.80 15.24 3.03
C ARG A 532 -12.08 15.99 3.31
N ILE A 533 -12.72 15.71 4.46
CA ILE A 533 -13.82 16.51 4.99
C ILE A 533 -13.43 17.99 4.95
N GLY A 534 -14.26 18.79 4.31
CA GLY A 534 -14.03 20.22 4.09
C GLY A 534 -13.57 20.58 2.67
N GLN A 535 -13.18 19.60 1.84
CA GLN A 535 -12.94 19.84 0.41
C GLN A 535 -14.27 20.00 -0.33
N ARG A 536 -14.36 21.05 -1.14
CA ARG A 536 -15.58 21.40 -1.89
C ARG A 536 -15.40 21.29 -3.40
N ASN A 537 -14.15 21.27 -3.88
CA ASN A 537 -13.83 21.26 -5.30
C ASN A 537 -13.40 19.86 -5.74
N ALA A 538 -13.67 19.53 -7.01
CA ALA A 538 -13.07 18.36 -7.64
C ALA A 538 -11.55 18.42 -7.54
N CYS A 539 -10.92 17.33 -7.13
CA CYS A 539 -9.49 17.27 -6.91
C CYS A 539 -8.77 16.70 -8.14
N SER A 540 -7.78 17.41 -8.63
CA SER A 540 -6.91 17.00 -9.75
C SER A 540 -5.57 16.50 -9.22
N ILE A 541 -5.21 15.26 -9.55
CA ILE A 541 -3.97 14.62 -9.15
C ILE A 541 -3.12 14.37 -10.39
N PHE A 542 -2.00 15.06 -10.50
CA PHE A 542 -1.09 14.96 -11.62
C PHE A 542 0.15 14.15 -11.25
N TYR A 543 0.43 13.14 -12.03
CA TYR A 543 1.63 12.32 -11.93
C TYR A 543 2.56 12.63 -13.11
N ILE A 544 3.68 13.31 -12.83
CA ILE A 544 4.69 13.62 -13.84
C ILE A 544 5.53 12.40 -14.11
N TYR A 545 5.53 11.94 -15.34
CA TYR A 545 6.29 10.77 -15.75
C TYR A 545 7.21 11.13 -16.92
N ALA A 546 8.45 10.69 -16.86
CA ALA A 546 9.42 10.99 -17.89
C ALA A 546 9.21 10.06 -19.10
N ASP A 547 8.93 10.65 -20.26
CA ASP A 547 8.87 9.91 -21.52
C ASP A 547 10.20 9.18 -21.78
N LYS A 548 10.14 7.93 -22.23
CA LYS A 548 11.30 7.05 -22.47
C LYS A 548 12.12 6.69 -21.21
N CYS A 549 11.59 6.87 -20.01
CA CYS A 549 12.20 6.40 -18.77
C CYS A 549 11.60 5.05 -18.36
N LEU A 550 12.29 3.97 -18.69
CA LEU A 550 11.86 2.60 -18.35
C LEU A 550 11.56 2.43 -16.84
N LEU A 551 12.26 3.17 -15.98
CA LEU A 551 12.04 3.11 -14.54
C LEU A 551 10.69 3.71 -14.14
N ASP A 552 10.31 4.87 -14.69
CA ASP A 552 9.01 5.50 -14.41
C ASP A 552 7.86 4.60 -14.91
N GLU A 553 7.99 4.00 -16.10
CA GLU A 553 7.02 3.04 -16.65
C GLU A 553 6.87 1.82 -15.72
N THR A 554 7.99 1.20 -15.33
CA THR A 554 7.99 0.04 -14.43
C THR A 554 7.38 0.37 -13.06
N LEU A 555 7.64 1.57 -12.53
CA LEU A 555 7.08 2.01 -11.25
C LEU A 555 5.56 2.21 -11.34
N CYS A 556 5.05 2.78 -12.44
CA CYS A 556 3.61 2.94 -12.67
C CYS A 556 2.90 1.57 -12.67
N ASP A 557 3.41 0.61 -13.43
CA ASP A 557 2.84 -0.73 -13.51
C ASP A 557 2.86 -1.45 -12.14
N MET A 558 3.99 -1.38 -11.45
CA MET A 558 4.14 -1.96 -10.11
C MET A 558 3.16 -1.34 -9.11
N LEU A 559 2.96 -0.03 -9.15
CA LEU A 559 2.05 0.68 -8.25
C LEU A 559 0.59 0.29 -8.52
N ASN A 560 0.19 0.20 -9.79
CA ASN A 560 -1.15 -0.26 -10.19
C ASN A 560 -1.41 -1.69 -9.72
N GLN A 561 -0.47 -2.60 -9.92
CA GLN A 561 -0.59 -3.99 -9.45
C GLN A 561 -0.71 -4.08 -7.92
N LYS A 562 0.06 -3.28 -7.18
CA LYS A 562 -0.03 -3.23 -5.72
C LYS A 562 -1.38 -2.71 -5.25
N LEU A 563 -1.92 -1.67 -5.89
CA LEU A 563 -3.23 -1.13 -5.56
C LEU A 563 -4.36 -2.11 -5.84
N SER A 564 -4.32 -2.80 -6.98
CA SER A 564 -5.28 -3.87 -7.30
C SER A 564 -5.28 -4.96 -6.23
N ASN A 565 -4.10 -5.45 -5.85
CA ASN A 565 -3.98 -6.47 -4.78
C ASN A 565 -4.50 -5.97 -3.43
N MET A 566 -4.20 -4.72 -3.07
CA MET A 566 -4.70 -4.11 -1.84
C MET A 566 -6.22 -3.99 -1.86
N GLY A 567 -6.79 -3.50 -2.96
CA GLY A 567 -8.23 -3.37 -3.15
C GLY A 567 -8.97 -4.68 -2.98
N LYS A 568 -8.49 -5.76 -3.61
CA LYS A 568 -9.07 -7.10 -3.47
C LYS A 568 -9.11 -7.60 -2.02
N ILE A 569 -8.03 -7.37 -1.25
CA ILE A 569 -7.92 -7.87 0.14
C ILE A 569 -8.69 -6.99 1.13
N ILE A 570 -8.71 -5.67 0.93
CA ILE A 570 -9.25 -4.72 1.91
C ILE A 570 -10.68 -4.32 1.58
N ASP A 571 -10.98 -4.11 0.31
CA ASP A 571 -12.23 -3.57 -0.19
C ASP A 571 -13.03 -4.56 -1.06
N GLY A 572 -12.51 -5.77 -1.30
CA GLY A 572 -13.12 -6.82 -2.10
C GLY A 572 -13.25 -6.47 -3.59
N ARG A 573 -12.49 -5.49 -4.09
CA ARG A 573 -12.55 -5.03 -5.49
C ARG A 573 -11.17 -4.65 -6.02
N GLU A 574 -11.02 -4.62 -7.33
CA GLU A 574 -9.82 -4.09 -7.97
C GLU A 574 -9.76 -2.56 -7.85
N GLU A 575 -8.57 -2.04 -7.62
CA GLU A 575 -8.29 -0.61 -7.66
C GLU A 575 -7.06 -0.36 -8.53
N ALA A 576 -7.06 0.75 -9.26
CA ALA A 576 -5.91 1.24 -10.01
C ALA A 576 -5.71 2.72 -9.72
N LEU A 577 -4.49 3.25 -9.89
CA LEU A 577 -4.24 4.69 -9.86
C LEU A 577 -4.90 5.36 -11.07
N VAL A 578 -4.82 4.70 -12.23
CA VAL A 578 -5.44 5.16 -13.49
C VAL A 578 -5.94 3.95 -14.25
N THR A 579 -7.12 4.04 -14.85
CA THR A 579 -7.66 3.05 -15.78
C THR A 579 -7.24 3.39 -17.22
N GLN A 580 -7.24 2.40 -18.11
CA GLN A 580 -6.92 2.64 -19.53
C GLN A 580 -7.90 3.63 -20.23
N GLU A 581 -9.12 3.78 -19.70
CA GLU A 581 -10.10 4.75 -20.20
C GLU A 581 -9.69 6.20 -19.89
N ASP A 582 -8.99 6.43 -18.78
CA ASP A 582 -8.52 7.77 -18.39
C ASP A 582 -7.45 8.32 -19.34
N THR A 583 -6.64 7.44 -19.96
CA THR A 583 -5.61 7.85 -20.94
C THR A 583 -6.17 8.29 -22.29
N SER A 584 -7.31 7.76 -22.72
CA SER A 584 -7.96 8.13 -23.98
C SER A 584 -8.69 9.48 -23.92
N ASN A 585 -9.21 9.86 -22.74
CA ASN A 585 -9.89 11.14 -22.54
C ASN A 585 -8.93 12.33 -22.32
N GLN A 586 -7.67 12.06 -21.97
CA GLN A 586 -6.65 13.10 -21.70
C GLN A 586 -6.15 13.79 -22.98
N ALA A 587 -6.13 13.11 -24.11
CA ALA A 587 -5.77 13.70 -25.42
C ALA A 587 -6.79 14.74 -25.92
N ALA A 588 -7.96 14.81 -25.29
CA ALA A 588 -9.03 15.77 -25.64
C ALA A 588 -9.06 17.02 -24.74
N LEU A 589 -8.24 17.06 -23.67
CA LEU A 589 -8.20 18.16 -22.69
C LEU A 589 -6.90 19.00 -22.75
N LEU A 590 -5.95 18.61 -23.60
CA LEU A 590 -4.74 19.36 -23.98
C LEU A 590 -4.86 19.86 -25.43
#